data_f5833c3c6c41cf420cd733ca69cef4f5
#
_entry.id   f5833c3c6c41cf420cd733ca69cef4f5
#
_cell.length_a   1.000
_cell.length_b   1.000
_cell.length_c   1.000
_cell.angle_alpha   90.00
_cell.angle_beta   90.00
_cell.angle_gamma   90.00
#
_symmetry.space_group_name_H-M   'P 1'
#
loop_
_entity.id
_entity.type
_entity.pdbx_description
1 polymer ?
#
loop_
_entity_poly.entity_id
_entity_poly.type
_entity_poly.pdbx_seq_one_letter_code
_entity_poly.pdbx_strand_id
1 'polypeptide(L)'
;MNRIVVIGSCNMDIVVLADKRPAAGETIMGNELHIAHGGKGANQAVAAARLGAEVTMVGCIGEDAYGQMIMDNLKENHINTDYIVTVPDTTTGTAHITLAEGDNSIIVIAGANAKVDQSVVDNAWSAIEQADLVMVQNEIPIPTIEYIVRRCHKANVKVLLNPAPAADLNPEWLELATYITPNEHELSALYPNQSTEETLL
;
A
#
# COMPACT_ATOMS: atom_id res chain seq x y z
N MET A 1 -2.17 -23.79 5.68
CA MET A 1 -1.78 -22.40 5.99
C MET A 1 -2.39 -21.56 4.88
N ASN A 2 -3.01 -20.42 5.19
CA ASN A 2 -3.62 -19.59 4.15
C ASN A 2 -2.53 -18.87 3.36
N ARG A 3 -2.57 -18.98 2.03
CA ARG A 3 -1.65 -18.29 1.13
C ARG A 3 -2.22 -16.92 0.77
N ILE A 4 -1.52 -15.87 1.13
CA ILE A 4 -1.92 -14.50 0.87
C ILE A 4 -0.89 -13.85 -0.06
N VAL A 5 -1.35 -13.26 -1.15
CA VAL A 5 -0.52 -12.40 -2.00
C VAL A 5 -0.91 -10.94 -1.74
N VAL A 6 0.05 -10.13 -1.36
CA VAL A 6 -0.16 -8.69 -1.19
C VAL A 6 0.49 -7.98 -2.38
N ILE A 7 -0.31 -7.24 -3.14
CA ILE A 7 0.17 -6.43 -4.26
C ILE A 7 0.00 -4.97 -3.86
N GLY A 8 1.11 -4.26 -3.62
CA GLY A 8 0.98 -2.93 -3.06
C GLY A 8 2.29 -2.19 -2.86
N SER A 9 2.19 -1.12 -2.09
CA SER A 9 3.27 -0.18 -1.82
C SER A 9 4.28 -0.68 -0.81
N CYS A 10 5.51 -0.20 -0.99
CA CYS A 10 6.62 -0.31 -0.06
C CYS A 10 7.17 1.11 0.18
N ASN A 11 7.10 1.62 1.40
CA ASN A 11 7.57 2.95 1.75
C ASN A 11 8.53 2.92 2.95
N MET A 12 9.35 3.96 3.04
CA MET A 12 9.97 4.35 4.29
C MET A 12 9.28 5.59 4.85
N ASP A 13 8.85 5.53 6.09
CA ASP A 13 8.22 6.63 6.81
C ASP A 13 9.30 7.42 7.56
N ILE A 14 9.44 8.70 7.20
CA ILE A 14 10.39 9.65 7.78
C ILE A 14 9.59 10.59 8.65
N VAL A 15 9.61 10.35 9.97
CA VAL A 15 8.78 11.04 10.95
C VAL A 15 9.63 12.05 11.71
N VAL A 16 9.28 13.33 11.57
CA VAL A 16 9.88 14.44 12.31
C VAL A 16 8.92 14.92 13.39
N LEU A 17 9.34 14.95 14.62
CA LEU A 17 8.62 15.57 15.73
C LEU A 17 9.09 17.01 15.91
N ALA A 18 8.14 17.95 16.02
CA ALA A 18 8.41 19.37 16.30
C ALA A 18 7.27 19.97 17.14
N ASP A 19 7.55 21.08 17.81
CA ASP A 19 6.55 21.76 18.64
C ASP A 19 5.45 22.40 17.78
N LYS A 20 5.82 22.88 16.59
CA LYS A 20 4.90 23.49 15.60
C LYS A 20 5.33 23.15 14.17
N ARG A 21 4.45 23.38 13.22
CA ARG A 21 4.79 23.35 11.79
C ARG A 21 5.48 24.65 11.38
N PRO A 22 6.53 24.60 10.53
CA PRO A 22 7.14 25.81 10.01
C PRO A 22 6.17 26.55 9.06
N ALA A 23 6.11 27.86 9.16
CA ALA A 23 5.46 28.70 8.16
C ALA A 23 6.29 28.77 6.86
N ALA A 24 5.71 29.29 5.78
CA ALA A 24 6.42 29.45 4.51
C ALA A 24 7.67 30.33 4.72
N GLY A 25 8.85 29.81 4.36
CA GLY A 25 10.15 30.47 4.54
C GLY A 25 10.74 30.42 5.96
N GLU A 26 10.05 29.81 6.92
CA GLU A 26 10.55 29.65 8.28
C GLU A 26 11.41 28.38 8.40
N THR A 27 12.51 28.49 9.18
CA THR A 27 13.31 27.34 9.62
C THR A 27 13.10 27.17 11.12
N ILE A 28 12.75 25.95 11.54
CA ILE A 28 12.61 25.61 12.96
C ILE A 28 13.51 24.41 13.29
N MET A 29 13.78 24.24 14.58
CA MET A 29 14.43 23.01 15.08
C MET A 29 13.36 21.95 15.34
N GLY A 30 13.60 20.72 14.85
CA GLY A 30 12.82 19.54 15.23
C GLY A 30 13.34 18.96 16.53
N ASN A 31 12.50 18.17 17.20
CA ASN A 31 12.83 17.53 18.48
C ASN A 31 13.41 16.13 18.28
N GLU A 32 12.81 15.33 17.39
CA GLU A 32 13.20 13.93 17.13
C GLU A 32 13.00 13.57 15.67
N LEU A 33 13.78 12.58 15.21
CA LEU A 33 13.63 11.94 13.91
C LEU A 33 13.48 10.44 14.11
N HIS A 34 12.41 9.86 13.54
CA HIS A 34 12.24 8.42 13.45
C HIS A 34 12.13 7.99 12.00
N ILE A 35 12.77 6.87 11.66
CA ILE A 35 12.66 6.22 10.36
C ILE A 35 12.06 4.84 10.59
N ALA A 36 10.97 4.54 9.91
CA ALA A 36 10.23 3.29 10.07
C ALA A 36 9.85 2.70 8.71
N HIS A 37 9.63 1.39 8.68
CA HIS A 37 9.06 0.73 7.53
C HIS A 37 7.58 1.11 7.43
N GLY A 38 7.14 1.47 6.22
CA GLY A 38 5.79 1.89 5.90
C GLY A 38 5.31 1.36 4.55
N GLY A 39 4.27 2.00 4.04
CA GLY A 39 3.53 1.54 2.87
C GLY A 39 2.43 0.56 3.26
N LYS A 40 1.21 0.84 2.80
CA LYS A 40 0.03 0.03 3.15
C LYS A 40 0.19 -1.42 2.71
N GLY A 41 0.81 -1.67 1.55
CA GLY A 41 1.11 -3.00 1.06
C GLY A 41 2.04 -3.77 2.00
N ALA A 42 3.22 -3.21 2.27
CA ALA A 42 4.21 -3.85 3.15
C ALA A 42 3.66 -4.06 4.58
N ASN A 43 2.93 -3.07 5.13
CA ASN A 43 2.32 -3.17 6.45
C ASN A 43 1.29 -4.31 6.53
N GLN A 44 0.44 -4.46 5.51
CA GLN A 44 -0.54 -5.56 5.44
C GLN A 44 0.15 -6.91 5.27
N ALA A 45 1.21 -7.00 4.46
CA ALA A 45 1.99 -8.21 4.31
C ALA A 45 2.63 -8.66 5.63
N VAL A 46 3.26 -7.74 6.37
CA VAL A 46 3.86 -8.01 7.68
C VAL A 46 2.78 -8.42 8.70
N ALA A 47 1.64 -7.74 8.72
CA ALA A 47 0.55 -8.10 9.63
C ALA A 47 0.01 -9.50 9.34
N ALA A 48 -0.23 -9.85 8.07
CA ALA A 48 -0.70 -11.17 7.67
C ALA A 48 0.31 -12.28 8.02
N ALA A 49 1.61 -12.05 7.79
CA ALA A 49 2.67 -13.00 8.12
C ALA A 49 2.77 -13.23 9.63
N ARG A 50 2.71 -12.18 10.44
CA ARG A 50 2.70 -12.28 11.91
C ARG A 50 1.46 -13.00 12.47
N LEU A 51 0.35 -12.97 11.74
CA LEU A 51 -0.87 -13.74 12.05
C LEU A 51 -0.80 -15.19 11.54
N GLY A 52 0.32 -15.64 10.97
CA GLY A 52 0.57 -17.02 10.58
C GLY A 52 0.15 -17.39 9.16
N ALA A 53 -0.07 -16.42 8.28
CA ALA A 53 -0.27 -16.68 6.86
C ALA A 53 1.07 -16.94 6.15
N GLU A 54 1.04 -17.67 5.05
CA GLU A 54 2.11 -17.76 4.07
C GLU A 54 1.94 -16.58 3.09
N VAL A 55 2.85 -15.60 3.18
CA VAL A 55 2.69 -14.33 2.47
C VAL A 55 3.72 -14.17 1.37
N THR A 56 3.26 -13.75 0.20
CA THR A 56 4.08 -13.27 -0.92
C THR A 56 3.81 -11.78 -1.13
N MET A 57 4.87 -10.97 -1.18
CA MET A 57 4.77 -9.56 -1.53
C MET A 57 5.10 -9.33 -2.99
N VAL A 58 4.25 -8.56 -3.68
CA VAL A 58 4.43 -8.11 -5.06
C VAL A 58 4.45 -6.60 -5.06
N GLY A 59 5.50 -5.99 -5.58
CA GLY A 59 5.66 -4.54 -5.57
C GLY A 59 6.96 -4.07 -6.21
N CYS A 60 7.25 -2.80 -6.03
CA CYS A 60 8.49 -2.20 -6.55
C CYS A 60 9.20 -1.41 -5.45
N ILE A 61 10.52 -1.46 -5.46
CA ILE A 61 11.42 -0.64 -4.65
C ILE A 61 12.46 0.03 -5.56
N GLY A 62 13.07 1.09 -5.08
CA GLY A 62 14.21 1.71 -5.76
C GLY A 62 15.53 0.97 -5.50
N GLU A 63 16.54 1.25 -6.31
CA GLU A 63 17.91 0.77 -6.10
C GLU A 63 18.63 1.70 -5.10
N ASP A 64 18.12 1.76 -3.85
CA ASP A 64 18.63 2.63 -2.81
C ASP A 64 18.65 1.94 -1.43
N ALA A 65 19.19 2.64 -0.43
CA ALA A 65 19.28 2.11 0.95
C ALA A 65 17.91 1.81 1.56
N TYR A 66 16.88 2.58 1.23
CA TYR A 66 15.53 2.35 1.72
C TYR A 66 14.90 1.08 1.12
N GLY A 67 15.13 0.83 -0.18
CA GLY A 67 14.73 -0.42 -0.82
C GLY A 67 15.35 -1.64 -0.13
N GLN A 68 16.65 -1.57 0.19
CA GLN A 68 17.33 -2.66 0.91
C GLN A 68 16.75 -2.86 2.31
N MET A 69 16.51 -1.79 3.07
CA MET A 69 15.90 -1.88 4.41
C MET A 69 14.52 -2.54 4.37
N ILE A 70 13.69 -2.20 3.37
CA ILE A 70 12.38 -2.82 3.18
C ILE A 70 12.52 -4.31 2.87
N MET A 71 13.43 -4.68 1.96
CA MET A 71 13.67 -6.10 1.63
C MET A 71 14.10 -6.90 2.85
N ASP A 72 14.98 -6.35 3.68
CA ASP A 72 15.46 -7.01 4.90
C ASP A 72 14.30 -7.19 5.89
N ASN A 73 13.49 -6.16 6.14
CA ASN A 73 12.32 -6.24 7.01
C ASN A 73 11.29 -7.28 6.55
N LEU A 74 11.02 -7.36 5.25
CA LEU A 74 10.08 -8.35 4.70
C LEU A 74 10.61 -9.78 4.90
N LYS A 75 11.90 -10.00 4.64
CA LYS A 75 12.57 -11.30 4.85
C LYS A 75 12.61 -11.70 6.33
N GLU A 76 12.88 -10.77 7.23
CA GLU A 76 12.83 -10.99 8.69
C GLU A 76 11.44 -11.42 9.16
N ASN A 77 10.38 -10.95 8.50
CA ASN A 77 9.01 -11.37 8.75
C ASN A 77 8.59 -12.62 7.93
N HIS A 78 9.55 -13.35 7.32
CA HIS A 78 9.33 -14.58 6.55
C HIS A 78 8.38 -14.42 5.35
N ILE A 79 8.37 -13.25 4.74
CA ILE A 79 7.57 -12.95 3.55
C ILE A 79 8.38 -13.32 2.30
N ASN A 80 7.77 -14.02 1.36
CA ASN A 80 8.36 -14.25 0.05
C ASN A 80 8.46 -12.93 -0.72
N THR A 81 9.68 -12.56 -1.14
CA THR A 81 10.03 -11.32 -1.83
C THR A 81 10.46 -11.53 -3.29
N ASP A 82 10.28 -12.73 -3.86
CA ASP A 82 10.73 -13.07 -5.22
C ASP A 82 10.09 -12.21 -6.31
N TYR A 83 8.95 -11.58 -6.01
CA TYR A 83 8.18 -10.73 -6.93
C TYR A 83 8.28 -9.24 -6.60
N ILE A 84 9.25 -8.84 -5.79
CA ILE A 84 9.60 -7.43 -5.61
C ILE A 84 10.61 -7.03 -6.67
N VAL A 85 10.26 -6.04 -7.49
CA VAL A 85 11.11 -5.53 -8.57
C VAL A 85 11.92 -4.34 -8.06
N THR A 86 13.25 -4.43 -8.17
CA THR A 86 14.11 -3.27 -7.97
C THR A 86 14.16 -2.44 -9.25
N VAL A 87 13.74 -1.18 -9.18
CA VAL A 87 13.65 -0.26 -10.31
C VAL A 87 14.88 0.64 -10.32
N PRO A 88 15.74 0.56 -11.35
CA PRO A 88 16.92 1.42 -11.46
C PRO A 88 16.52 2.89 -11.64
N ASP A 89 17.40 3.80 -11.27
CA ASP A 89 17.24 5.26 -11.41
C ASP A 89 15.94 5.82 -10.80
N THR A 90 15.38 5.11 -9.84
CA THR A 90 14.11 5.47 -9.18
C THR A 90 14.30 5.33 -7.68
N THR A 91 13.79 6.30 -6.90
CA THR A 91 13.83 6.21 -5.44
C THR A 91 12.75 5.25 -4.92
N THR A 92 13.01 4.58 -3.81
CA THR A 92 11.97 3.89 -3.05
C THR A 92 10.89 4.88 -2.58
N GLY A 93 9.65 4.45 -2.46
CA GLY A 93 8.57 5.27 -1.93
C GLY A 93 8.88 5.77 -0.51
N THR A 94 8.50 7.00 -0.21
CA THR A 94 8.67 7.59 1.12
C THR A 94 7.43 8.35 1.56
N ALA A 95 7.16 8.36 2.88
CA ALA A 95 6.21 9.27 3.50
C ALA A 95 6.97 10.20 4.45
N HIS A 96 6.89 11.50 4.21
CA HIS A 96 7.46 12.54 5.05
C HIS A 96 6.38 13.05 6.00
N ILE A 97 6.51 12.71 7.27
CA ILE A 97 5.50 12.91 8.29
C ILE A 97 6.00 13.94 9.30
N THR A 98 5.30 15.04 9.45
CA THR A 98 5.54 16.00 10.54
C THR A 98 4.48 15.80 11.61
N LEU A 99 4.90 15.46 12.82
CA LEU A 99 4.07 15.42 14.03
C LEU A 99 4.28 16.71 14.81
N ALA A 100 3.26 17.55 14.88
CA ALA A 100 3.30 18.81 15.59
C ALA A 100 1.89 19.23 16.04
N GLU A 101 1.78 19.94 17.15
CA GLU A 101 0.50 20.52 17.62
C GLU A 101 -0.60 19.47 17.84
N GLY A 102 -0.20 18.22 18.17
CA GLY A 102 -1.14 17.11 18.41
C GLY A 102 -1.72 16.47 17.14
N ASP A 103 -1.22 16.83 15.95
CA ASP A 103 -1.72 16.34 14.65
C ASP A 103 -0.56 16.01 13.71
N ASN A 104 -0.85 15.36 12.58
CA ASN A 104 0.13 15.02 11.56
C ASN A 104 -0.08 15.80 10.24
N SER A 105 1.01 15.94 9.49
CA SER A 105 0.99 16.36 8.09
C SER A 105 1.87 15.40 7.31
N ILE A 106 1.37 14.87 6.20
CA ILE A 106 2.04 13.81 5.45
C ILE A 106 2.20 14.23 3.99
N ILE A 107 3.42 14.11 3.48
CA ILE A 107 3.71 14.21 2.04
C ILE A 107 4.22 12.84 1.60
N VAL A 108 3.53 12.20 0.67
CA VAL A 108 3.91 10.91 0.10
C VAL A 108 4.60 11.11 -1.24
N ILE A 109 5.74 10.46 -1.41
CA ILE A 109 6.44 10.35 -2.68
C ILE A 109 6.32 8.89 -3.12
N ALA A 110 5.57 8.64 -4.19
CA ALA A 110 5.29 7.28 -4.65
C ALA A 110 6.57 6.53 -5.06
N GLY A 111 7.55 7.21 -5.67
CA GLY A 111 8.80 6.59 -6.09
C GLY A 111 8.55 5.34 -6.95
N ALA A 112 9.22 4.25 -6.64
CA ALA A 112 9.09 2.98 -7.32
C ALA A 112 7.67 2.37 -7.25
N ASN A 113 6.84 2.72 -6.27
CA ASN A 113 5.45 2.25 -6.23
C ASN A 113 4.64 2.66 -7.47
N ALA A 114 4.99 3.80 -8.08
CA ALA A 114 4.38 4.26 -9.34
C ALA A 114 4.73 3.36 -10.55
N LYS A 115 5.67 2.42 -10.40
CA LYS A 115 6.12 1.47 -11.42
C LYS A 115 5.48 0.08 -11.28
N VAL A 116 4.62 -0.11 -10.29
CA VAL A 116 3.82 -1.34 -10.19
C VAL A 116 2.78 -1.32 -11.29
N ASP A 117 3.13 -1.88 -12.43
CA ASP A 117 2.28 -1.96 -13.63
C ASP A 117 1.77 -3.40 -13.88
N GLN A 118 1.10 -3.60 -15.00
CA GLN A 118 0.56 -4.91 -15.38
C GLN A 118 1.67 -5.96 -15.55
N SER A 119 2.87 -5.58 -16.00
CA SER A 119 3.96 -6.52 -16.21
C SER A 119 4.47 -7.09 -14.88
N VAL A 120 4.52 -6.28 -13.83
CA VAL A 120 4.86 -6.72 -12.46
C VAL A 120 3.83 -7.73 -11.95
N VAL A 121 2.54 -7.48 -12.19
CA VAL A 121 1.45 -8.41 -11.83
C VAL A 121 1.53 -9.70 -12.62
N ASP A 122 1.79 -9.62 -13.93
CA ASP A 122 1.90 -10.78 -14.82
C ASP A 122 3.05 -11.69 -14.43
N ASN A 123 4.18 -11.12 -14.04
CA ASN A 123 5.34 -11.88 -13.55
C ASN A 123 5.01 -12.69 -12.28
N ALA A 124 4.12 -12.18 -11.43
CA ALA A 124 3.69 -12.83 -10.18
C ALA A 124 2.45 -13.72 -10.36
N TRP A 125 1.90 -13.85 -11.57
CA TRP A 125 0.58 -14.45 -11.76
C TRP A 125 0.49 -15.89 -11.25
N SER A 126 1.53 -16.69 -11.39
CA SER A 126 1.56 -18.06 -10.88
C SER A 126 1.37 -18.18 -9.36
N ALA A 127 1.83 -17.17 -8.60
CA ALA A 127 1.58 -17.09 -7.16
C ALA A 127 0.18 -16.53 -6.87
N ILE A 128 -0.26 -15.54 -7.66
CA ILE A 128 -1.56 -14.88 -7.51
C ILE A 128 -2.71 -15.88 -7.73
N GLU A 129 -2.68 -16.65 -8.80
CA GLU A 129 -3.75 -17.60 -9.12
C GLU A 129 -3.88 -18.75 -8.11
N GLN A 130 -2.85 -19.01 -7.31
CA GLN A 130 -2.85 -20.02 -6.25
C GLN A 130 -3.14 -19.45 -4.87
N ALA A 131 -3.34 -18.15 -4.74
CA ALA A 131 -3.62 -17.51 -3.47
C ALA A 131 -5.05 -17.79 -2.99
N ASP A 132 -5.20 -17.93 -1.68
CA ASP A 132 -6.51 -17.99 -1.03
C ASP A 132 -7.15 -16.58 -0.95
N LEU A 133 -6.29 -15.54 -0.93
CA LEU A 133 -6.68 -14.13 -0.91
C LEU A 133 -5.57 -13.26 -1.50
N VAL A 134 -5.97 -12.32 -2.34
CA VAL A 134 -5.13 -11.21 -2.81
C VAL A 134 -5.54 -9.93 -2.07
N MET A 135 -4.57 -9.19 -1.56
CA MET A 135 -4.80 -7.90 -0.89
C MET A 135 -4.18 -6.77 -1.71
N VAL A 136 -4.92 -5.68 -1.90
CA VAL A 136 -4.47 -4.52 -2.68
C VAL A 136 -4.95 -3.20 -2.05
N GLN A 137 -4.19 -2.11 -2.23
CA GLN A 137 -4.48 -0.78 -1.66
C GLN A 137 -4.23 0.31 -2.72
N ASN A 138 -4.69 1.55 -2.46
CA ASN A 138 -4.62 2.65 -3.42
C ASN A 138 -3.27 3.41 -3.41
N GLU A 139 -2.17 2.76 -3.05
CA GLU A 139 -0.82 3.38 -3.09
C GLU A 139 0.03 2.91 -4.28
N ILE A 140 -0.58 2.20 -5.22
CA ILE A 140 -0.03 1.85 -6.53
C ILE A 140 -0.96 2.40 -7.63
N PRO A 141 -0.55 2.41 -8.91
CA PRO A 141 -1.38 2.99 -9.97
C PRO A 141 -2.78 2.38 -10.05
N ILE A 142 -3.82 3.21 -10.03
CA ILE A 142 -5.24 2.78 -10.09
C ILE A 142 -5.53 1.87 -11.30
N PRO A 143 -4.99 2.11 -12.52
CA PRO A 143 -5.19 1.19 -13.64
C PRO A 143 -4.66 -0.23 -13.37
N THR A 144 -3.60 -0.34 -12.55
CA THR A 144 -3.06 -1.65 -12.15
C THR A 144 -4.00 -2.33 -11.15
N ILE A 145 -4.57 -1.57 -10.22
CA ILE A 145 -5.56 -2.11 -9.25
C ILE A 145 -6.78 -2.66 -9.99
N GLU A 146 -7.33 -1.88 -10.92
CA GLU A 146 -8.43 -2.35 -11.78
C GLU A 146 -8.06 -3.64 -12.52
N TYR A 147 -6.87 -3.69 -13.11
CA TYR A 147 -6.37 -4.89 -13.80
C TYR A 147 -6.31 -6.10 -12.86
N ILE A 148 -5.79 -5.94 -11.65
CA ILE A 148 -5.70 -6.99 -10.63
C ILE A 148 -7.11 -7.51 -10.30
N VAL A 149 -8.03 -6.61 -9.95
CA VAL A 149 -9.39 -6.97 -9.52
C VAL A 149 -10.13 -7.71 -10.64
N ARG A 150 -10.11 -7.19 -11.87
CA ARG A 150 -10.76 -7.83 -13.02
C ARG A 150 -10.15 -9.20 -13.35
N ARG A 151 -8.83 -9.33 -13.28
CA ARG A 151 -8.15 -10.59 -13.60
C ARG A 151 -8.36 -11.64 -12.53
N CYS A 152 -8.27 -11.27 -11.26
CA CYS A 152 -8.57 -12.17 -10.13
C CYS A 152 -10.03 -12.64 -10.17
N HIS A 153 -10.98 -11.73 -10.44
CA HIS A 153 -12.39 -12.10 -10.60
C HIS A 153 -12.60 -13.17 -11.69
N LYS A 154 -11.98 -13.00 -12.87
CA LYS A 154 -12.03 -13.98 -13.95
C LYS A 154 -11.43 -15.33 -13.60
N ALA A 155 -10.42 -15.33 -12.72
CA ALA A 155 -9.74 -16.54 -12.25
C ALA A 155 -10.37 -17.14 -10.98
N ASN A 156 -11.47 -16.58 -10.46
CA ASN A 156 -12.10 -16.94 -9.19
C ASN A 156 -11.15 -16.83 -7.97
N VAL A 157 -10.19 -15.90 -8.00
CA VAL A 157 -9.32 -15.57 -6.88
C VAL A 157 -9.96 -14.44 -6.07
N LYS A 158 -10.05 -14.61 -4.76
CA LYS A 158 -10.63 -13.61 -3.86
C LYS A 158 -9.74 -12.39 -3.75
N VAL A 159 -10.34 -11.20 -3.81
CA VAL A 159 -9.63 -9.92 -3.63
C VAL A 159 -10.21 -9.18 -2.43
N LEU A 160 -9.31 -8.71 -1.54
CA LEU A 160 -9.61 -7.71 -0.53
C LEU A 160 -9.00 -6.40 -1.01
N LEU A 161 -9.85 -5.42 -1.29
CA LEU A 161 -9.45 -4.06 -1.61
C LEU A 161 -9.55 -3.18 -0.36
N ASN A 162 -8.43 -2.60 0.04
CA ASN A 162 -8.41 -1.49 0.98
C ASN A 162 -8.31 -0.19 0.18
N PRO A 163 -9.38 0.61 0.05
CA PRO A 163 -9.41 1.77 -0.84
C PRO A 163 -8.72 3.00 -0.23
N ALA A 164 -7.60 2.78 0.43
CA ALA A 164 -6.79 3.78 1.12
C ALA A 164 -5.47 4.07 0.38
N PRO A 165 -5.09 5.35 0.18
CA PRO A 165 -5.88 6.55 0.45
C PRO A 165 -7.11 6.66 -0.45
N ALA A 166 -8.08 7.50 -0.03
CA ALA A 166 -9.29 7.75 -0.80
C ALA A 166 -8.95 8.21 -2.24
N ALA A 167 -9.61 7.60 -3.22
CA ALA A 167 -9.45 7.91 -4.63
C ALA A 167 -10.80 7.77 -5.34
N ASP A 168 -10.93 8.43 -6.48
CA ASP A 168 -12.09 8.26 -7.36
C ASP A 168 -11.95 6.92 -8.10
N LEU A 169 -12.74 5.94 -7.69
CA LEU A 169 -12.71 4.59 -8.23
C LEU A 169 -14.02 4.32 -9.00
N ASN A 170 -13.89 3.74 -10.20
CA ASN A 170 -15.06 3.37 -10.98
C ASN A 170 -15.83 2.20 -10.33
N PRO A 171 -17.11 2.37 -9.97
CA PRO A 171 -17.94 1.34 -9.34
C PRO A 171 -17.98 0.00 -10.08
N GLU A 172 -17.93 0.02 -11.43
CA GLU A 172 -18.05 -1.19 -12.24
C GLU A 172 -17.05 -2.30 -11.89
N TRP A 173 -15.80 -1.93 -11.55
CA TRP A 173 -14.82 -2.95 -11.16
C TRP A 173 -14.69 -3.10 -9.65
N LEU A 174 -15.12 -2.11 -8.87
CA LEU A 174 -15.20 -2.20 -7.42
C LEU A 174 -16.08 -3.37 -6.96
N GLU A 175 -17.23 -3.55 -7.62
CA GLU A 175 -18.17 -4.64 -7.34
C GLU A 175 -17.58 -6.04 -7.61
N LEU A 176 -16.46 -6.14 -8.34
CA LEU A 176 -15.77 -7.40 -8.60
C LEU A 176 -14.83 -7.80 -7.44
N ALA A 177 -14.51 -6.89 -6.53
CA ALA A 177 -13.75 -7.21 -5.33
C ALA A 177 -14.60 -8.08 -4.38
N THR A 178 -13.97 -9.09 -3.76
CA THR A 178 -14.68 -9.97 -2.83
C THR A 178 -14.95 -9.29 -1.50
N TYR A 179 -14.00 -8.47 -1.05
CA TYR A 179 -14.08 -7.71 0.20
C TYR A 179 -13.55 -6.30 -0.05
N ILE A 180 -14.14 -5.33 0.64
CA ILE A 180 -13.67 -3.94 0.67
C ILE A 180 -13.61 -3.47 2.12
N THR A 181 -12.54 -2.75 2.49
CA THR A 181 -12.28 -2.32 3.87
C THR A 181 -12.01 -0.80 3.94
N PRO A 182 -13.00 0.05 3.63
CA PRO A 182 -12.88 1.49 3.74
C PRO A 182 -13.01 1.96 5.19
N ASN A 183 -12.37 3.08 5.52
CA ASN A 183 -12.77 3.90 6.66
C ASN A 183 -13.95 4.83 6.28
N GLU A 184 -14.43 5.65 7.22
CA GLU A 184 -15.56 6.56 7.00
C GLU A 184 -15.30 7.57 5.87
N HIS A 185 -14.08 8.10 5.77
CA HIS A 185 -13.69 9.05 4.71
C HIS A 185 -13.61 8.38 3.34
N GLU A 186 -13.00 7.20 3.28
CA GLU A 186 -12.90 6.41 2.06
C GLU A 186 -14.27 5.95 1.58
N LEU A 187 -15.13 5.53 2.49
CA LEU A 187 -16.51 5.15 2.18
C LEU A 187 -17.31 6.33 1.60
N SER A 188 -17.20 7.51 2.22
CA SER A 188 -17.86 8.73 1.74
C SER A 188 -17.32 9.17 0.37
N ALA A 189 -16.06 8.92 0.08
CA ALA A 189 -15.47 9.20 -1.24
C ALA A 189 -15.97 8.24 -2.32
N LEU A 190 -16.18 6.96 -1.97
CA LEU A 190 -16.70 5.95 -2.89
C LEU A 190 -18.19 6.14 -3.20
N TYR A 191 -18.98 6.61 -2.23
CA TYR A 191 -20.43 6.77 -2.32
C TYR A 191 -20.87 8.17 -1.87
N PRO A 192 -20.52 9.24 -2.62
CA PRO A 192 -20.69 10.64 -2.18
C PRO A 192 -22.15 11.06 -2.02
N ASN A 193 -23.11 10.29 -2.53
CA ASN A 193 -24.53 10.60 -2.49
C ASN A 193 -25.34 9.71 -1.52
N GLN A 194 -24.66 8.88 -0.73
CA GLN A 194 -25.30 7.98 0.23
C GLN A 194 -24.87 8.35 1.66
N SER A 195 -25.77 8.23 2.63
CA SER A 195 -25.37 8.33 4.02
C SER A 195 -24.54 7.08 4.41
N THR A 196 -23.62 7.24 5.35
CA THR A 196 -22.79 6.13 5.84
C THR A 196 -23.65 4.96 6.38
N GLU A 197 -24.82 5.26 6.96
CA GLU A 197 -25.77 4.26 7.45
C GLU A 197 -26.44 3.46 6.31
N GLU A 198 -26.75 4.10 5.18
CA GLU A 198 -27.34 3.44 4.01
C GLU A 198 -26.35 2.57 3.23
N THR A 199 -25.06 2.86 3.35
CA THR A 199 -24.00 2.13 2.63
C THR A 199 -23.53 0.89 3.38
N LEU A 200 -23.83 0.77 4.69
CA LEU A 200 -23.45 -0.37 5.54
C LEU A 200 -24.51 -1.48 5.60
N LEU A 201 -25.64 -1.33 4.94
CA LEU A 201 -26.72 -2.30 4.79
C LEU A 201 -26.68 -2.99 3.44
#